data_b14c87210fe71092eff135ab0b0cad72
#
_entry.id   b14c87210fe71092eff135ab0b0cad72
#
_cell.length_a   1.000
_cell.length_b   1.000
_cell.length_c   1.000
_cell.angle_alpha   90.00
_cell.angle_beta   90.00
_cell.angle_gamma   90.00
#
_symmetry.space_group_name_H-M   'P 1'
#
loop_
_entity.id
_entity.type
_entity.pdbx_description
1 polymer ?
#
loop_
_entity_poly.entity_id
_entity_poly.type
_entity_poly.pdbx_seq_one_letter_code
_entity_poly.pdbx_strand_id
1 'polypeptide(L)' 'MQKGDKIRIIRMDDNNGKDLAVHRMNGVVGIIDHIDSMGQIHLQGYGLAIIPEVDEFEIIEEKTIG' A
#
# COMPACT_ATOMS: atom_id res chain seq x y z
N MET A 1 -3.48 -8.09 8.85
CA MET A 1 -3.24 -6.72 8.33
C MET A 1 -4.42 -5.83 8.72
N GLN A 2 -4.11 -4.66 9.24
CA GLN A 2 -5.14 -3.78 9.78
C GLN A 2 -4.71 -2.32 9.74
N LYS A 3 -5.65 -1.42 9.96
CA LYS A 3 -5.38 0.02 10.13
C LYS A 3 -4.29 0.23 11.17
N GLY A 4 -3.32 1.06 10.84
CA GLY A 4 -2.19 1.39 11.70
C GLY A 4 -0.94 0.57 11.45
N ASP A 5 -1.03 -0.53 10.72
CA ASP A 5 0.15 -1.30 10.35
C ASP A 5 1.02 -0.50 9.39
N LYS A 6 2.34 -0.68 9.51
CA LYS A 6 3.31 -0.06 8.60
C LYS A 6 3.69 -1.07 7.52
N ILE A 7 3.61 -0.64 6.28
CA ILE A 7 3.94 -1.50 5.14
C ILE A 7 4.94 -0.81 4.22
N ARG A 8 5.65 -1.63 3.44
CA ARG A 8 6.51 -1.16 2.35
C ARG A 8 5.93 -1.65 1.04
N ILE A 9 5.77 -0.74 0.08
CA ILE A 9 5.37 -1.10 -1.28
C ILE A 9 6.60 -1.61 -2.01
N ILE A 10 6.55 -2.87 -2.46
CA ILE A 10 7.64 -3.49 -3.22
C ILE A 10 7.50 -3.13 -4.68
N ARG A 11 6.31 -3.36 -5.23
CA ARG A 11 6.04 -3.06 -6.63
C ARG A 11 4.54 -2.95 -6.86
N MET A 12 4.10 -1.87 -7.49
CA MET A 12 2.72 -1.71 -7.92
C MET A 12 2.59 -1.97 -9.42
N ASP A 13 1.39 -2.37 -9.83
CA ASP A 13 1.07 -2.52 -11.25
C ASP A 13 0.99 -1.13 -11.88
N ASP A 14 2.03 -0.74 -12.59
CA ASP A 14 2.21 0.59 -13.16
C ASP A 14 1.94 0.65 -14.67
N ASN A 15 1.21 -0.33 -15.20
CA ASN A 15 0.90 -0.42 -16.63
C ASN A 15 2.19 -0.42 -17.49
N ASN A 16 3.13 -1.30 -17.15
CA ASN A 16 4.43 -1.43 -17.84
C ASN A 16 5.25 -0.13 -17.80
N GLY A 17 5.19 0.57 -16.67
CA GLY A 17 5.95 1.80 -16.46
C GLY A 17 5.31 3.04 -17.06
N LYS A 18 4.12 2.94 -17.64
CA LYS A 18 3.43 4.08 -18.26
C LYS A 18 2.78 4.99 -17.23
N ASP A 19 2.39 4.45 -16.08
CA ASP A 19 1.79 5.22 -15.00
C ASP A 19 2.88 5.64 -14.01
N LEU A 20 3.44 6.81 -14.22
CA LEU A 20 4.54 7.31 -13.38
C LEU A 20 4.12 7.59 -11.94
N ALA A 21 2.88 7.97 -11.72
CA ALA A 21 2.38 8.23 -10.38
C ALA A 21 2.39 6.95 -9.54
N VAL A 22 1.96 5.84 -10.14
CA VAL A 22 1.99 4.53 -9.51
C VAL A 22 3.42 4.03 -9.37
N HIS A 23 4.23 4.18 -10.42
CA HIS A 23 5.63 3.73 -10.41
C HIS A 23 6.42 4.37 -9.26
N ARG A 24 6.16 5.64 -8.97
CA ARG A 24 6.84 6.36 -7.88
C ARG A 24 6.50 5.84 -6.50
N MET A 25 5.45 5.05 -6.37
CA MET A 25 5.08 4.44 -5.09
C MET A 25 5.96 3.25 -4.72
N ASN A 26 6.74 2.71 -5.66
CA ASN A 26 7.64 1.59 -5.38
C ASN A 26 8.68 1.99 -4.32
N GLY A 27 8.80 1.18 -3.26
CA GLY A 27 9.73 1.45 -2.16
C GLY A 27 9.16 2.37 -1.08
N VAL A 28 7.98 2.90 -1.27
CA VAL A 28 7.37 3.79 -0.26
C VAL A 28 6.97 2.99 0.98
N VAL A 29 7.29 3.56 2.14
CA VAL A 29 6.84 3.04 3.43
C VAL A 29 5.71 3.94 3.92
N GLY A 30 4.60 3.35 4.29
CA GLY A 30 3.45 4.11 4.76
C GLY A 30 2.65 3.35 5.80
N ILE A 31 1.71 4.06 6.42
CA ILE A 31 0.85 3.51 7.47
C ILE A 31 -0.55 3.34 6.89
N ILE A 32 -1.15 2.18 7.12
CA ILE A 32 -2.48 1.88 6.62
C ILE A 32 -3.50 2.80 7.30
N ASP A 33 -4.19 3.60 6.49
CA ASP A 33 -5.28 4.45 6.94
C ASP A 33 -6.57 3.63 7.09
N HIS A 34 -6.90 2.87 6.06
CA HIS A 34 -8.05 1.96 6.09
C HIS A 34 -7.96 0.95 4.95
N ILE A 35 -8.74 -0.11 5.05
CA ILE A 35 -8.93 -1.09 3.98
C ILE A 35 -10.40 -0.98 3.59
N ASP A 36 -10.67 -0.71 2.32
CA ASP A 36 -12.05 -0.51 1.87
C ASP A 36 -12.79 -1.83 1.66
N SER A 37 -14.08 -1.73 1.28
CA SER A 37 -14.93 -2.91 1.11
C SER A 37 -14.50 -3.81 -0.04
N MET A 38 -13.68 -3.32 -0.95
CA MET A 38 -13.12 -4.09 -2.05
C MET A 38 -11.79 -4.75 -1.71
N GLY A 39 -11.29 -4.54 -0.49
CA GLY A 39 -10.01 -5.06 -0.05
C GLY A 39 -8.81 -4.22 -0.48
N GLN A 40 -9.03 -3.03 -1.01
CA GLN A 40 -7.94 -2.13 -1.39
C GLN A 40 -7.41 -1.39 -0.17
N ILE A 41 -6.09 -1.25 -0.09
CA ILE A 41 -5.41 -0.69 1.08
C ILE A 41 -5.08 0.77 0.80
N HIS A 42 -5.55 1.65 1.68
CA HIS A 42 -5.30 3.09 1.59
C HIS A 42 -4.28 3.50 2.65
N LEU A 43 -3.23 4.20 2.22
CA LEU A 43 -2.18 4.68 3.11
C LEU A 43 -2.44 6.13 3.52
N GLN A 44 -2.06 6.48 4.75
CA GLN A 44 -2.17 7.85 5.24
C GLN A 44 -1.34 8.79 4.37
N GLY A 45 -1.95 9.86 3.91
CA GLY A 45 -1.28 10.90 3.12
C GLY A 45 -1.09 10.58 1.65
N TYR A 46 -1.55 9.43 1.17
CA TYR A 46 -1.43 9.04 -0.24
C TYR A 46 -2.81 8.88 -0.88
N GLY A 47 -2.92 9.33 -2.12
CA GLY A 47 -4.17 9.24 -2.86
C GLY A 47 -4.36 7.95 -3.65
N LEU A 48 -3.35 7.07 -3.69
CA LEU A 48 -3.42 5.81 -4.41
C LEU A 48 -3.73 4.67 -3.45
N ALA A 49 -4.52 3.70 -3.92
CA ALA A 49 -4.82 2.49 -3.17
C ALA A 49 -3.95 1.33 -3.67
N ILE A 50 -3.54 0.46 -2.75
CA ILE A 50 -2.82 -0.78 -3.07
C ILE A 50 -3.85 -1.87 -3.32
N ILE A 51 -3.72 -2.55 -4.45
CA ILE A 51 -4.60 -3.66 -4.82
C ILE A 51 -3.83 -4.95 -4.60
N PRO A 52 -4.11 -5.72 -3.52
CA PRO A 52 -3.30 -6.88 -3.15
C PRO A 52 -3.20 -7.96 -4.23
N GLU A 53 -4.16 -8.02 -5.14
CA GLU A 53 -4.18 -9.03 -6.20
C GLU A 53 -3.13 -8.79 -7.28
N VAL A 54 -2.71 -7.54 -7.48
CA VAL A 54 -1.78 -7.15 -8.54
C VAL A 54 -0.56 -6.41 -8.05
N ASP A 55 -0.59 -5.90 -6.82
CA ASP A 55 0.51 -5.12 -6.24
C ASP A 55 1.24 -5.94 -5.19
N GLU A 56 2.56 -5.79 -5.12
CA GLU A 56 3.38 -6.45 -4.11
C GLU A 56 3.73 -5.49 -2.99
N PHE A 57 3.56 -5.93 -1.76
CA PHE A 57 3.90 -5.17 -0.57
C PHE A 57 4.24 -6.12 0.57
N GLU A 58 4.86 -5.58 1.62
CA GLU A 58 5.17 -6.34 2.84
C GLU A 58 4.80 -5.54 4.07
N ILE A 59 4.38 -6.24 5.12
CA ILE A 59 4.14 -5.62 6.43
C ILE A 59 5.48 -5.59 7.16
N ILE A 60 5.95 -4.39 7.52
CA ILE A 60 7.22 -4.23 8.22
C ILE A 60 7.03 -3.96 9.71
N GLU A 61 5.86 -3.51 10.13
CA GLU A 61 5.56 -3.30 11.53
C GLU A 61 4.05 -3.43 11.73
N GLU A 62 3.64 -4.41 12.55
CA GLU A 62 2.24 -4.58 12.91
C GLU A 62 1.89 -3.71 14.10
N LYS A 63 0.71 -3.07 14.04
CA LYS A 63 0.22 -2.32 15.18
C LYS A 63 -0.10 -3.28 16.31
N THR A 64 0.54 -3.07 17.45
CA THR A 64 0.28 -3.87 18.64
C THR A 64 -0.93 -3.32 19.37
N ILE A 65 -1.91 -4.17 19.61
CA ILE A 65 -3.05 -3.84 20.46
C ILE A 65 -2.65 -4.25 21.87
N GLY A 66 -2.20 -3.25 22.61
CA GLY A 66 -1.76 -3.48 23.99
C GLY A 66 -2.83 -3.15 24.99
#